data_0016e8925514782cf79b6bd0dacff410
#
_entry.id   0016e8925514782cf79b6bd0dacff410
#
_cell.length_a   1.000
_cell.length_b   1.000
_cell.length_c   1.000
_cell.angle_alpha   90.00
_cell.angle_beta   90.00
_cell.angle_gamma   90.00
#
_symmetry.space_group_name_H-M   'P 1'
#
loop_
_entity.id
_entity.type
_entity.pdbx_description
1 polymer ?
#
loop_
_entity_poly.entity_id
_entity_poly.type
_entity_poly.pdbx_seq_one_letter_code
_entity_poly.pdbx_strand_id
1 'polypeptide(L)'
;MATRVDRPPTQAGVLILLLVGFLVPVCVSAQQAIIPLQLSFSDPGARSMGFGGAFVALADDATAAFANPAGLVQLLRPEISIEARSWNYSTPYTEGGRAEGLPSGLGIDSTVGLRTSTSDYDATALSFLSVAYPKDNLSLALYRHVYANLEFYGETQGLFAGGSDCCYIRYYDQQMASQLDFVAYGLSGAYRVGDRFDIGLGVVYNDASLSASTTQYSSDEDTTESYFSPNSYLPSRTVTTQRQFVDDSDWTLTVGFLWRLSERLRFGGVYRQGAEVKVGTEETAGELIDLGVPPGGVLYRATGIPIEFPDIYGFGIAYQSPDGGLTVSFQWNRVEYSDIPASLELDDQTIDDADELHLGAEYIFLSSTPIIAVRLGTWLEPDHQMRATVDDPYTRALLQPGDDEIHYSAGLGLATQRFQVDLAMDFADRVDTFSLSAIYNF
;
A
#
# COMPACT_ATOMS: atom_id res chain seq x y z
N MET A 1 -50.40 68.40 47.34
CA MET A 1 -51.10 67.58 46.35
C MET A 1 -50.52 67.92 45.01
N ALA A 2 -49.52 67.11 44.52
CA ALA A 2 -48.72 67.44 43.37
C ALA A 2 -49.17 66.51 42.20
N THR A 3 -49.58 67.16 41.14
CA THR A 3 -49.89 66.48 39.87
C THR A 3 -48.67 66.59 38.94
N ARG A 4 -48.24 65.38 38.56
CA ARG A 4 -47.09 65.14 37.64
C ARG A 4 -47.58 65.28 36.19
N VAL A 5 -46.89 66.12 35.42
CA VAL A 5 -47.09 66.23 33.96
C VAL A 5 -46.09 65.39 33.25
N ASP A 6 -46.59 64.39 32.50
CA ASP A 6 -45.83 63.55 31.65
C ASP A 6 -45.46 64.22 30.31
N ARG A 7 -44.21 64.20 29.91
CA ARG A 7 -43.74 64.58 28.58
C ARG A 7 -43.49 63.30 27.76
N PRO A 8 -43.83 63.22 26.47
CA PRO A 8 -43.54 62.08 25.60
C PRO A 8 -42.10 62.14 25.15
N PRO A 9 -41.46 60.92 24.90
CA PRO A 9 -40.11 60.82 24.38
C PRO A 9 -40.09 61.01 22.86
N THR A 10 -39.20 61.87 22.42
CA THR A 10 -38.79 62.03 21.03
C THR A 10 -38.18 60.78 20.49
N GLN A 11 -38.76 60.19 19.42
CA GLN A 11 -38.20 59.15 18.63
C GLN A 11 -37.07 59.67 17.74
N ALA A 12 -35.83 59.38 18.07
CA ALA A 12 -34.70 59.45 17.17
C ALA A 12 -34.56 58.11 16.51
N GLY A 13 -35.03 57.98 15.28
CA GLY A 13 -34.85 56.75 14.47
C GLY A 13 -33.39 56.60 14.05
N VAL A 14 -32.70 55.63 14.64
CA VAL A 14 -31.43 55.17 14.14
C VAL A 14 -31.74 54.03 13.16
N LEU A 15 -31.56 54.34 11.87
CA LEU A 15 -31.61 53.36 10.78
C LEU A 15 -30.33 52.52 10.83
N ILE A 16 -30.37 51.40 11.55
CA ILE A 16 -29.32 50.39 11.46
C ILE A 16 -29.54 49.57 10.19
N LEU A 17 -28.76 49.88 9.16
CA LEU A 17 -28.61 49.01 7.99
C LEU A 17 -27.90 47.73 8.47
N LEU A 18 -28.68 46.65 8.72
CA LEU A 18 -28.16 45.32 8.86
C LEU A 18 -27.69 44.84 7.48
N LEU A 19 -26.41 45.06 7.18
CA LEU A 19 -25.68 44.29 6.17
C LEU A 19 -25.55 42.89 6.70
N VAL A 20 -26.56 42.07 6.42
CA VAL A 20 -26.42 40.61 6.53
C VAL A 20 -25.52 40.18 5.38
N GLY A 21 -24.21 40.23 5.62
CA GLY A 21 -23.25 39.51 4.82
C GLY A 21 -23.59 38.04 4.95
N PHE A 22 -24.12 37.46 3.90
CA PHE A 22 -24.10 36.00 3.74
C PHE A 22 -22.62 35.59 3.71
N LEU A 23 -22.05 35.31 4.87
CA LEU A 23 -20.94 34.39 5.01
C LEU A 23 -21.52 33.02 4.65
N VAL A 24 -21.53 32.71 3.38
CA VAL A 24 -21.55 31.30 2.96
C VAL A 24 -20.25 30.73 3.54
N PRO A 25 -20.28 29.81 4.51
CA PRO A 25 -19.09 29.06 4.81
C PRO A 25 -18.78 28.32 3.51
N VAL A 26 -17.76 28.74 2.78
CA VAL A 26 -17.08 27.87 1.84
C VAL A 26 -16.47 26.81 2.74
N CYS A 27 -17.21 25.73 2.99
CA CYS A 27 -16.62 24.49 3.41
C CYS A 27 -15.73 24.06 2.24
N VAL A 28 -14.52 24.56 2.21
CA VAL A 28 -13.42 23.88 1.55
C VAL A 28 -13.21 22.66 2.42
N SER A 29 -14.01 21.62 2.19
CA SER A 29 -13.63 20.28 2.59
C SER A 29 -12.31 20.07 1.87
N ALA A 30 -11.21 20.07 2.60
CA ALA A 30 -9.94 19.59 2.09
C ALA A 30 -10.22 18.13 1.73
N GLN A 31 -10.58 17.90 0.46
CA GLN A 31 -10.72 16.55 -0.07
C GLN A 31 -9.30 16.02 -0.09
N GLN A 32 -9.00 15.16 0.88
CA GLN A 32 -7.70 14.51 0.94
C GLN A 32 -7.51 13.75 -0.36
N ALA A 33 -6.39 14.01 -1.01
CA ALA A 33 -6.01 13.30 -2.22
C ALA A 33 -5.79 11.82 -1.83
N ILE A 34 -6.68 10.98 -2.31
CA ILE A 34 -6.62 9.55 -2.07
C ILE A 34 -5.87 8.97 -3.24
N ILE A 35 -4.69 8.44 -2.95
CA ILE A 35 -3.87 7.78 -3.94
C ILE A 35 -4.01 6.29 -3.72
N PRO A 36 -4.50 5.52 -4.69
CA PRO A 36 -4.55 4.08 -4.60
C PRO A 36 -3.12 3.53 -4.61
N LEU A 37 -2.59 3.18 -3.45
CA LEU A 37 -1.31 2.49 -3.30
C LEU A 37 -1.60 1.02 -3.01
N GLN A 38 -1.10 0.14 -3.87
CA GLN A 38 -1.12 -1.29 -3.61
C GLN A 38 0.13 -1.68 -2.84
N LEU A 39 -0.03 -1.93 -1.53
CA LEU A 39 1.05 -2.38 -0.67
C LEU A 39 0.97 -3.89 -0.53
N SER A 40 1.97 -4.60 -1.02
CA SER A 40 2.14 -6.04 -0.80
C SER A 40 3.43 -6.31 -0.03
N PHE A 41 3.31 -7.03 1.10
CA PHE A 41 4.43 -7.31 2.01
C PHE A 41 5.00 -8.71 1.78
N SER A 42 5.42 -9.02 0.55
CA SER A 42 5.95 -10.34 0.19
C SER A 42 7.34 -10.61 0.81
N ASP A 43 7.56 -11.87 1.23
CA ASP A 43 8.86 -12.31 1.73
C ASP A 43 9.94 -12.25 0.63
N PRO A 44 11.21 -11.96 0.99
CA PRO A 44 12.32 -11.94 0.04
C PRO A 44 12.71 -13.35 -0.42
N GLY A 45 13.36 -13.39 -1.58
CA GLY A 45 13.95 -14.58 -2.18
C GLY A 45 13.07 -15.27 -3.21
N ALA A 46 13.65 -15.58 -4.40
CA ALA A 46 12.95 -16.30 -5.45
C ALA A 46 12.46 -17.68 -5.00
N ARG A 47 13.12 -18.30 -4.02
CA ARG A 47 12.67 -19.56 -3.45
C ARG A 47 11.36 -19.40 -2.70
N SER A 48 11.22 -18.41 -1.82
CA SER A 48 9.97 -18.10 -1.09
C SER A 48 8.84 -17.78 -2.06
N MET A 49 9.10 -16.91 -3.05
CA MET A 49 8.13 -16.54 -4.07
C MET A 49 7.64 -17.77 -4.87
N GLY A 50 8.55 -18.62 -5.35
CA GLY A 50 8.18 -19.84 -6.07
C GLY A 50 7.37 -20.82 -5.23
N PHE A 51 7.40 -20.67 -3.91
CA PHE A 51 6.63 -21.42 -2.91
C PHE A 51 5.28 -20.77 -2.58
N GLY A 52 4.86 -19.74 -3.33
CA GLY A 52 3.66 -18.94 -3.03
C GLY A 52 3.76 -18.19 -1.71
N GLY A 53 4.96 -17.84 -1.22
CA GLY A 53 5.15 -17.16 0.06
C GLY A 53 4.94 -18.03 1.31
N ALA A 54 4.63 -19.33 1.19
CA ALA A 54 4.43 -20.24 2.33
C ALA A 54 5.75 -20.64 3.01
N PHE A 55 6.50 -19.67 3.57
CA PHE A 55 7.91 -19.84 3.93
C PHE A 55 8.21 -19.72 5.44
N VAL A 56 7.32 -19.20 6.28
CA VAL A 56 7.52 -18.96 7.73
C VAL A 56 7.93 -20.23 8.49
N ALA A 57 7.38 -21.40 8.16
CA ALA A 57 7.75 -22.67 8.78
C ALA A 57 8.98 -23.35 8.15
N LEU A 58 9.44 -22.86 7.00
CA LEU A 58 10.65 -23.30 6.31
C LEU A 58 11.85 -22.46 6.72
N ALA A 59 11.93 -21.24 6.24
CA ALA A 59 12.90 -20.17 6.57
C ALA A 59 14.32 -20.74 6.83
N ASP A 60 14.84 -21.55 5.90
CA ASP A 60 16.05 -22.36 6.08
C ASP A 60 17.23 -21.87 5.22
N ASP A 61 17.22 -20.60 4.81
CA ASP A 61 18.31 -19.89 4.13
C ASP A 61 18.48 -18.47 4.69
N ALA A 62 19.40 -17.66 4.14
CA ALA A 62 19.70 -16.33 4.65
C ALA A 62 18.54 -15.31 4.54
N THR A 63 17.47 -15.61 3.77
CA THR A 63 16.26 -14.77 3.73
C THR A 63 15.42 -14.92 5.01
N ALA A 64 15.68 -15.96 5.82
CA ALA A 64 15.12 -16.13 7.16
C ALA A 64 15.34 -14.89 8.06
N ALA A 65 16.40 -14.12 7.81
CA ALA A 65 16.67 -12.87 8.55
C ALA A 65 15.47 -11.93 8.56
N PHE A 66 14.67 -11.94 7.49
CA PHE A 66 13.42 -11.20 7.34
C PHE A 66 12.19 -12.11 7.56
N ALA A 67 12.10 -13.23 6.82
CA ALA A 67 10.88 -14.05 6.74
C ALA A 67 10.46 -14.62 8.11
N ASN A 68 11.41 -15.23 8.83
CA ASN A 68 11.27 -15.69 10.21
C ASN A 68 12.66 -15.82 10.83
N PRO A 69 13.09 -14.87 11.68
CA PRO A 69 14.45 -14.88 12.21
C PRO A 69 14.82 -16.15 12.97
N ALA A 70 13.86 -16.89 13.55
CA ALA A 70 14.12 -18.16 14.19
C ALA A 70 14.73 -19.22 13.24
N GLY A 71 14.49 -19.07 11.94
CA GLY A 71 15.02 -19.95 10.91
C GLY A 71 16.54 -19.89 10.74
N LEU A 72 17.18 -18.79 11.11
CA LEU A 72 18.62 -18.59 10.95
C LEU A 72 19.49 -19.65 11.64
N VAL A 73 19.00 -20.31 12.70
CA VAL A 73 19.74 -21.40 13.35
C VAL A 73 19.74 -22.71 12.55
N GLN A 74 18.99 -22.79 11.44
CA GLN A 74 19.01 -23.93 10.52
C GLN A 74 20.22 -23.88 9.58
N LEU A 75 20.82 -22.70 9.41
CA LEU A 75 22.00 -22.49 8.59
C LEU A 75 23.20 -23.28 9.15
N LEU A 76 23.85 -24.02 8.28
CA LEU A 76 25.02 -24.83 8.64
C LEU A 76 26.36 -24.11 8.40
N ARG A 77 26.35 -23.06 7.61
CA ARG A 77 27.51 -22.26 7.18
C ARG A 77 27.11 -20.81 7.06
N PRO A 78 28.04 -19.87 7.07
CA PRO A 78 27.77 -18.50 6.75
C PRO A 78 27.28 -18.38 5.30
N GLU A 79 26.30 -17.48 5.09
CA GLU A 79 25.65 -17.28 3.81
C GLU A 79 25.55 -15.80 3.47
N ILE A 80 25.68 -15.50 2.17
CA ILE A 80 25.31 -14.23 1.58
C ILE A 80 24.17 -14.51 0.60
N SER A 81 23.07 -13.79 0.72
CA SER A 81 21.95 -13.83 -0.23
C SER A 81 21.77 -12.48 -0.93
N ILE A 82 21.48 -12.53 -2.22
CA ILE A 82 21.18 -11.37 -3.05
C ILE A 82 19.98 -11.69 -3.92
N GLU A 83 19.05 -10.73 -4.07
CA GLU A 83 17.89 -10.86 -4.95
C GLU A 83 17.71 -9.60 -5.79
N ALA A 84 17.45 -9.79 -7.08
CA ALA A 84 16.90 -8.78 -7.98
C ALA A 84 15.46 -9.15 -8.30
N ARG A 85 14.56 -8.18 -8.16
CA ARG A 85 13.13 -8.36 -8.41
C ARG A 85 12.63 -7.30 -9.38
N SER A 86 11.72 -7.72 -10.26
CA SER A 86 10.98 -6.85 -11.16
C SER A 86 9.49 -6.99 -10.87
N TRP A 87 8.80 -5.86 -10.76
CA TRP A 87 7.36 -5.78 -10.57
C TRP A 87 6.73 -5.07 -11.76
N ASN A 88 5.62 -5.60 -12.25
CA ASN A 88 4.78 -4.98 -13.25
C ASN A 88 3.43 -4.70 -12.58
N TYR A 89 3.20 -3.44 -12.22
CA TYR A 89 1.98 -2.99 -11.54
C TYR A 89 0.94 -2.53 -12.55
N SER A 90 -0.33 -2.89 -12.31
CA SER A 90 -1.51 -2.41 -13.04
C SER A 90 -2.56 -1.94 -12.04
N THR A 91 -2.49 -0.66 -11.64
CA THR A 91 -3.34 -0.07 -10.62
C THR A 91 -4.60 0.53 -11.24
N PRO A 92 -5.80 0.00 -10.97
CA PRO A 92 -7.05 0.55 -11.50
C PRO A 92 -7.40 1.87 -10.79
N TYR A 93 -8.02 2.78 -11.55
CA TYR A 93 -8.56 4.04 -11.01
C TYR A 93 -9.78 4.51 -11.81
N THR A 94 -10.57 5.40 -11.21
CA THR A 94 -11.73 6.01 -11.89
C THR A 94 -11.26 7.12 -12.83
N GLU A 95 -11.46 6.89 -14.13
CA GLU A 95 -11.15 7.85 -15.18
C GLU A 95 -12.25 8.92 -15.35
N GLY A 96 -13.50 8.63 -14.95
CA GLY A 96 -14.65 9.53 -15.06
C GLY A 96 -15.97 8.80 -15.16
N GLY A 97 -16.96 9.42 -15.78
CA GLY A 97 -18.29 8.86 -15.97
C GLY A 97 -19.30 9.34 -14.93
N ARG A 98 -20.35 8.57 -14.67
CA ARG A 98 -21.41 8.96 -13.75
C ARG A 98 -21.48 8.02 -12.55
N ALA A 99 -21.24 8.57 -11.35
CA ALA A 99 -21.33 7.80 -10.11
C ALA A 99 -22.80 7.49 -9.74
N GLU A 100 -23.69 8.48 -9.85
CA GLU A 100 -25.10 8.36 -9.48
C GLU A 100 -26.01 9.20 -10.36
N GLY A 101 -27.29 8.86 -10.36
CA GLY A 101 -28.33 9.55 -11.08
C GLY A 101 -28.42 9.18 -12.56
N LEU A 102 -29.38 9.78 -13.24
CA LEU A 102 -29.57 9.59 -14.68
C LEU A 102 -28.77 10.66 -15.44
N PRO A 103 -28.14 10.30 -16.58
CA PRO A 103 -27.51 11.30 -17.43
C PRO A 103 -28.51 12.30 -17.96
N SER A 104 -28.09 13.55 -18.14
CA SER A 104 -28.91 14.59 -18.74
C SER A 104 -29.19 14.32 -20.23
N GLY A 105 -28.35 13.47 -20.86
CA GLY A 105 -28.40 13.20 -22.30
C GLY A 105 -27.82 14.34 -23.14
N LEU A 106 -27.21 15.34 -22.52
CA LEU A 106 -26.60 16.49 -23.18
C LEU A 106 -25.08 16.42 -23.09
N GLY A 107 -24.41 16.48 -24.24
CA GLY A 107 -22.95 16.52 -24.32
C GLY A 107 -22.29 15.35 -23.60
N ILE A 108 -21.29 15.67 -22.77
CA ILE A 108 -20.51 14.68 -22.03
C ILE A 108 -21.29 13.95 -20.93
N ASP A 109 -22.39 14.53 -20.44
CA ASP A 109 -23.26 13.91 -19.44
C ASP A 109 -24.27 12.92 -20.06
N SER A 110 -23.80 12.10 -20.99
CA SER A 110 -24.63 11.09 -21.68
C SER A 110 -24.33 9.66 -21.24
N THR A 111 -23.28 9.44 -20.47
CA THR A 111 -22.79 8.10 -20.08
C THR A 111 -23.41 7.64 -18.77
N VAL A 112 -23.79 6.37 -18.70
CA VAL A 112 -24.26 5.68 -17.50
C VAL A 112 -23.08 4.91 -16.90
N GLY A 113 -22.88 5.05 -15.58
CA GLY A 113 -21.83 4.33 -14.83
C GLY A 113 -20.48 4.99 -14.89
N LEU A 114 -19.59 4.49 -14.05
CA LEU A 114 -18.20 4.92 -13.98
C LEU A 114 -17.39 4.32 -15.13
N ARG A 115 -16.36 5.02 -15.52
CA ARG A 115 -15.30 4.53 -16.42
C ARG A 115 -14.05 4.35 -15.60
N THR A 116 -13.38 3.22 -15.78
CA THR A 116 -12.12 2.89 -15.13
C THR A 116 -11.00 2.82 -16.16
N SER A 117 -9.79 3.13 -15.73
CA SER A 117 -8.54 2.96 -16.46
C SER A 117 -7.51 2.35 -15.53
N THR A 118 -6.34 2.03 -16.04
CA THR A 118 -5.20 1.49 -15.27
C THR A 118 -3.99 2.40 -15.39
N SER A 119 -3.25 2.49 -14.29
CA SER A 119 -1.91 3.07 -14.24
C SER A 119 -0.91 1.93 -14.23
N ASP A 120 -0.18 1.75 -15.33
CA ASP A 120 0.82 0.70 -15.46
C ASP A 120 2.21 1.25 -15.09
N TYR A 121 2.93 0.53 -14.24
CA TYR A 121 4.27 0.89 -13.82
C TYR A 121 5.18 -0.33 -13.68
N ASP A 122 6.36 -0.25 -14.26
CA ASP A 122 7.40 -1.29 -14.20
C ASP A 122 8.54 -0.85 -13.28
N ALA A 123 8.78 -1.59 -12.21
CA ALA A 123 9.90 -1.38 -11.30
C ALA A 123 10.90 -2.53 -11.37
N THR A 124 12.18 -2.22 -11.21
CA THR A 124 13.23 -3.24 -11.04
C THR A 124 14.23 -2.74 -10.01
N ALA A 125 14.51 -3.56 -9.00
CA ALA A 125 15.44 -3.22 -7.94
C ALA A 125 16.26 -4.42 -7.47
N LEU A 126 17.40 -4.12 -6.81
CA LEU A 126 18.05 -5.04 -5.89
C LEU A 126 17.17 -5.10 -4.64
N SER A 127 16.23 -6.06 -4.60
CA SER A 127 15.17 -6.13 -3.61
C SER A 127 15.66 -6.60 -2.25
N PHE A 128 16.63 -7.52 -2.24
CA PHE A 128 17.15 -8.08 -0.99
C PHE A 128 18.66 -8.32 -1.03
N LEU A 129 19.28 -8.08 0.10
CA LEU A 129 20.68 -8.43 0.38
C LEU A 129 20.77 -8.84 1.84
N SER A 130 21.40 -9.99 2.14
CA SER A 130 21.67 -10.40 3.51
C SER A 130 23.01 -11.10 3.65
N VAL A 131 23.53 -11.02 4.88
CA VAL A 131 24.69 -11.78 5.35
C VAL A 131 24.29 -12.46 6.64
N ALA A 132 24.35 -13.77 6.70
CA ALA A 132 24.04 -14.57 7.87
C ALA A 132 25.26 -15.37 8.35
N TYR A 133 25.46 -15.40 9.66
CA TYR A 133 26.58 -16.07 10.30
C TYR A 133 26.11 -16.96 11.45
N PRO A 134 25.94 -18.27 11.22
CA PRO A 134 25.62 -19.23 12.26
C PRO A 134 26.86 -19.57 13.09
N LYS A 135 26.69 -19.71 14.41
CA LYS A 135 27.71 -20.19 15.33
C LYS A 135 27.07 -20.96 16.48
N ASP A 136 27.30 -22.26 16.52
CA ASP A 136 26.73 -23.17 17.52
C ASP A 136 25.19 -23.08 17.57
N ASN A 137 24.64 -22.66 18.70
CA ASN A 137 23.17 -22.46 18.88
C ASN A 137 22.70 -21.04 18.58
N LEU A 138 23.60 -20.14 18.19
CA LEU A 138 23.30 -18.73 17.89
C LEU A 138 23.56 -18.46 16.42
N SER A 139 22.69 -17.71 15.77
CA SER A 139 22.92 -17.16 14.44
C SER A 139 22.60 -15.68 14.43
N LEU A 140 23.37 -14.92 13.68
CA LEU A 140 23.14 -13.48 13.48
C LEU A 140 23.09 -13.18 11.99
N ALA A 141 22.27 -12.22 11.59
CA ALA A 141 22.20 -11.76 10.22
C ALA A 141 21.96 -10.26 10.14
N LEU A 142 22.50 -9.65 9.08
CA LEU A 142 22.18 -8.29 8.64
C LEU A 142 21.50 -8.40 7.29
N TYR A 143 20.49 -7.54 7.04
CA TYR A 143 19.83 -7.50 5.75
C TYR A 143 19.37 -6.11 5.36
N ARG A 144 19.14 -5.93 4.05
CA ARG A 144 18.37 -4.84 3.43
C ARG A 144 17.27 -5.47 2.60
N HIS A 145 16.06 -4.93 2.71
CA HIS A 145 14.89 -5.36 1.94
C HIS A 145 14.12 -4.15 1.40
N VAL A 146 13.70 -4.20 0.14
CA VAL A 146 12.79 -3.21 -0.47
C VAL A 146 11.37 -3.75 -0.33
N TYR A 147 10.58 -3.11 0.51
CA TYR A 147 9.17 -3.43 0.67
C TYR A 147 8.32 -2.95 -0.50
N ALA A 148 8.53 -1.69 -0.89
CA ALA A 148 7.78 -1.05 -1.95
C ALA A 148 8.70 -0.14 -2.78
N ASN A 149 8.45 -0.12 -4.08
CA ASN A 149 8.96 0.84 -5.05
C ASN A 149 7.84 1.01 -6.07
N LEU A 150 6.97 1.99 -5.85
CA LEU A 150 5.71 2.17 -6.54
C LEU A 150 5.64 3.56 -7.14
N GLU A 151 5.15 3.63 -8.39
CA GLU A 151 4.71 4.89 -8.99
C GLU A 151 3.27 4.73 -9.49
N PHE A 152 2.50 5.79 -9.38
CA PHE A 152 1.15 5.86 -9.88
C PHE A 152 0.94 7.19 -10.60
N TYR A 153 0.26 7.14 -11.74
CA TYR A 153 -0.22 8.32 -12.44
C TYR A 153 -1.64 8.07 -12.94
N GLY A 154 -2.57 8.98 -12.64
CA GLY A 154 -3.95 8.88 -13.07
C GLY A 154 -4.57 10.22 -13.42
N GLU A 155 -5.55 10.19 -14.31
CA GLU A 155 -6.31 11.35 -14.74
C GLU A 155 -7.81 11.05 -14.64
N THR A 156 -8.54 11.85 -13.87
CA THR A 156 -10.00 11.77 -13.81
C THR A 156 -10.59 12.96 -14.53
N GLN A 157 -11.43 12.71 -15.54
CA GLN A 157 -12.09 13.74 -16.31
C GLN A 157 -13.56 13.43 -16.57
N GLY A 158 -14.43 14.44 -16.40
CA GLY A 158 -15.86 14.27 -16.65
C GLY A 158 -16.52 13.30 -15.69
N LEU A 159 -16.20 13.43 -14.38
CA LEU A 159 -16.91 12.72 -13.32
C LEU A 159 -18.16 13.48 -12.92
N PHE A 160 -19.31 12.78 -12.87
CA PHE A 160 -20.61 13.34 -12.54
C PHE A 160 -21.28 12.56 -11.42
N ALA A 161 -22.07 13.24 -10.59
CA ALA A 161 -22.98 12.61 -9.64
C ALA A 161 -24.26 13.46 -9.49
N GLY A 162 -25.32 12.80 -8.97
CA GLY A 162 -26.60 13.44 -8.70
C GLY A 162 -27.43 13.68 -9.94
N GLY A 163 -28.51 14.42 -9.79
CA GLY A 163 -29.41 14.79 -10.89
C GLY A 163 -30.68 13.99 -10.92
N SER A 164 -31.52 14.09 -9.85
CA SER A 164 -32.84 13.50 -9.94
C SER A 164 -33.84 14.34 -10.70
N ASP A 165 -33.78 15.65 -10.69
CA ASP A 165 -34.82 16.45 -11.37
C ASP A 165 -34.36 17.78 -11.99
N CYS A 166 -33.19 18.29 -11.70
CA CYS A 166 -32.69 19.52 -12.31
C CYS A 166 -31.18 19.76 -12.24
N CYS A 167 -30.43 19.00 -11.44
CA CYS A 167 -29.05 19.43 -11.11
C CYS A 167 -28.10 18.24 -11.11
N TYR A 168 -27.29 18.15 -12.12
CA TYR A 168 -26.10 17.32 -12.11
C TYR A 168 -24.92 18.14 -11.57
N ILE A 169 -24.05 17.49 -10.80
CA ILE A 169 -22.80 18.08 -10.36
C ILE A 169 -21.70 17.42 -11.20
N ARG A 170 -20.94 18.24 -11.91
CA ARG A 170 -19.66 17.86 -12.46
C ARG A 170 -18.58 18.19 -11.47
N TYR A 171 -17.79 17.19 -11.09
CA TYR A 171 -16.61 17.36 -10.23
C TYR A 171 -15.44 17.94 -11.02
N TYR A 172 -14.47 18.49 -10.32
CA TYR A 172 -13.22 18.96 -10.91
C TYR A 172 -12.49 17.81 -11.59
N ASP A 173 -11.94 18.09 -12.76
CA ASP A 173 -11.02 17.18 -13.42
C ASP A 173 -9.73 17.11 -12.60
N GLN A 174 -9.08 15.94 -12.51
CA GLN A 174 -7.94 15.74 -11.62
C GLN A 174 -6.78 15.07 -12.34
N GLN A 175 -5.57 15.48 -11.99
CA GLN A 175 -4.34 14.73 -12.24
C GLN A 175 -3.74 14.30 -10.92
N MET A 176 -3.44 13.02 -10.81
CA MET A 176 -2.86 12.39 -9.63
C MET A 176 -1.52 11.78 -9.99
N ALA A 177 -0.53 11.98 -9.14
CA ALA A 177 0.77 11.32 -9.26
C ALA A 177 1.28 10.96 -7.88
N SER A 178 1.86 9.78 -7.73
CA SER A 178 2.54 9.38 -6.49
C SER A 178 3.76 8.53 -6.76
N GLN A 179 4.72 8.61 -5.86
CA GLN A 179 5.88 7.76 -5.79
C GLN A 179 6.12 7.38 -4.34
N LEU A 180 6.24 6.08 -4.07
CA LEU A 180 6.55 5.52 -2.75
C LEU A 180 7.77 4.62 -2.85
N ASP A 181 8.77 4.92 -2.03
CA ASP A 181 9.92 4.05 -1.76
C ASP A 181 9.92 3.69 -0.28
N PHE A 182 9.97 2.38 0.03
CA PHE A 182 10.02 1.88 1.39
C PHE A 182 11.07 0.78 1.53
N VAL A 183 12.10 1.03 2.34
CA VAL A 183 13.28 0.15 2.49
C VAL A 183 13.51 -0.18 3.95
N ALA A 184 13.71 -1.46 4.26
CA ALA A 184 14.04 -1.94 5.59
C ALA A 184 15.51 -2.38 5.69
N TYR A 185 16.16 -2.05 6.78
CA TYR A 185 17.50 -2.50 7.17
C TYR A 185 17.39 -3.20 8.53
N GLY A 186 17.65 -4.50 8.58
CA GLY A 186 17.45 -5.29 9.80
C GLY A 186 18.72 -5.96 10.31
N LEU A 187 18.77 -6.07 11.64
CA LEU A 187 19.67 -6.95 12.37
C LEU A 187 18.82 -8.03 13.05
N SER A 188 19.01 -9.28 12.66
CA SER A 188 18.28 -10.42 13.21
C SER A 188 19.20 -11.39 13.92
N GLY A 189 18.71 -11.99 15.00
CA GLY A 189 19.38 -13.02 15.73
C GLY A 189 18.45 -14.17 16.08
N ALA A 190 18.99 -15.39 16.12
CA ALA A 190 18.24 -16.57 16.47
C ALA A 190 19.00 -17.45 17.46
N TYR A 191 18.26 -18.11 18.33
CA TYR A 191 18.82 -19.02 19.33
C TYR A 191 18.06 -20.35 19.36
N ARG A 192 18.79 -21.47 19.35
CA ARG A 192 18.25 -22.82 19.46
C ARG A 192 18.02 -23.18 20.92
N VAL A 193 16.75 -23.37 21.30
CA VAL A 193 16.32 -23.74 22.64
C VAL A 193 16.09 -25.26 22.70
N GLY A 194 17.12 -26.00 23.04
CA GLY A 194 17.09 -27.47 23.02
C GLY A 194 17.00 -28.03 21.59
N ASP A 195 16.45 -29.25 21.45
CA ASP A 195 16.51 -29.99 20.18
C ASP A 195 15.38 -29.68 19.21
N ARG A 196 14.29 -29.03 19.66
CA ARG A 196 13.05 -28.92 18.87
C ARG A 196 12.51 -27.51 18.72
N PHE A 197 13.02 -26.56 19.44
CA PHE A 197 12.46 -25.21 19.48
C PHE A 197 13.53 -24.16 19.24
N ASP A 198 13.26 -23.23 18.33
CA ASP A 198 14.10 -22.11 18.00
C ASP A 198 13.32 -20.81 18.15
N ILE A 199 13.99 -19.75 18.62
CA ILE A 199 13.43 -18.40 18.73
C ILE A 199 14.31 -17.42 17.97
N GLY A 200 13.70 -16.38 17.45
CA GLY A 200 14.36 -15.30 16.72
C GLY A 200 13.82 -13.93 17.08
N LEU A 201 14.70 -12.95 17.00
CA LEU A 201 14.39 -11.54 17.21
C LEU A 201 15.09 -10.72 16.14
N GLY A 202 14.39 -9.75 15.57
CA GLY A 202 14.91 -8.75 14.65
C GLY A 202 14.64 -7.34 15.16
N VAL A 203 15.59 -6.44 14.91
CA VAL A 203 15.41 -4.98 15.05
C VAL A 203 15.56 -4.41 13.66
N VAL A 204 14.61 -3.63 13.21
CA VAL A 204 14.48 -3.14 11.83
C VAL A 204 14.43 -1.63 11.83
N TYR A 205 15.28 -1.01 11.04
CA TYR A 205 15.22 0.41 10.69
C TYR A 205 14.50 0.51 9.35
N ASN A 206 13.33 1.13 9.36
CA ASN A 206 12.50 1.37 8.20
C ASN A 206 12.71 2.81 7.72
N ASP A 207 12.90 2.98 6.43
CA ASP A 207 13.12 4.25 5.75
C ASP A 207 12.07 4.42 4.67
N ALA A 208 11.20 5.43 4.81
CA ALA A 208 10.05 5.66 3.93
C ALA A 208 10.13 7.04 3.27
N SER A 209 9.96 7.08 1.97
CA SER A 209 9.85 8.29 1.18
C SER A 209 8.60 8.22 0.31
N LEU A 210 7.69 9.19 0.49
CA LEU A 210 6.48 9.35 -0.32
C LEU A 210 6.44 10.76 -0.88
N SER A 211 6.16 10.86 -2.18
CA SER A 211 5.80 12.12 -2.84
C SER A 211 4.52 11.90 -3.63
N ALA A 212 3.46 12.57 -3.21
CA ALA A 212 2.16 12.45 -3.83
C ALA A 212 1.57 13.83 -4.14
N SER A 213 0.85 13.95 -5.25
CA SER A 213 0.20 15.19 -5.63
C SER A 213 -1.12 14.93 -6.35
N THR A 214 -2.12 15.74 -6.02
CA THR A 214 -3.38 15.82 -6.76
C THR A 214 -3.64 17.27 -7.13
N THR A 215 -3.79 17.52 -8.43
CA THR A 215 -4.13 18.85 -8.96
C THR A 215 -5.55 18.79 -9.49
N GLN A 216 -6.38 19.73 -9.03
CA GLN A 216 -7.77 19.89 -9.45
C GLN A 216 -7.88 21.01 -10.47
N TYR A 217 -8.63 20.72 -11.53
CA TYR A 217 -8.85 21.65 -12.64
C TYR A 217 -10.34 21.90 -12.85
N SER A 218 -10.71 23.14 -13.10
CA SER A 218 -12.06 23.48 -13.52
C SER A 218 -12.30 22.97 -14.94
N SER A 219 -13.48 22.41 -15.15
CA SER A 219 -13.91 21.99 -16.49
C SER A 219 -14.09 23.19 -17.42
N ASP A 220 -13.92 22.93 -18.73
CA ASP A 220 -14.31 23.89 -19.77
C ASP A 220 -15.83 23.94 -19.88
N GLU A 221 -16.44 25.11 -19.68
CA GLU A 221 -17.89 25.28 -19.84
C GLU A 221 -18.32 25.04 -21.29
N ASP A 222 -17.40 25.22 -22.26
CA ASP A 222 -17.66 25.03 -23.69
C ASP A 222 -17.56 23.57 -24.16
N THR A 223 -17.10 22.62 -23.30
CA THR A 223 -16.94 21.22 -23.69
C THR A 223 -18.21 20.39 -23.53
N THR A 224 -19.28 20.78 -24.15
CA THR A 224 -20.51 19.96 -24.23
C THR A 224 -20.35 18.77 -25.18
N GLU A 225 -19.25 18.66 -25.94
CA GLU A 225 -19.11 17.68 -27.02
C GLU A 225 -18.12 16.53 -26.74
N SER A 226 -17.24 16.63 -25.71
CA SER A 226 -16.22 15.59 -25.44
C SER A 226 -15.99 15.34 -23.95
N TYR A 227 -15.85 14.06 -23.56
CA TYR A 227 -15.40 13.68 -22.21
C TYR A 227 -14.00 14.19 -21.93
N PHE A 228 -13.14 14.15 -22.91
CA PHE A 228 -11.75 14.52 -22.82
C PHE A 228 -11.52 15.84 -23.55
N SER A 229 -11.30 16.90 -22.79
CA SER A 229 -10.82 18.13 -23.37
C SER A 229 -9.29 18.20 -23.14
N PRO A 230 -8.49 18.29 -24.21
CA PRO A 230 -7.04 18.48 -24.07
C PRO A 230 -6.67 19.78 -23.34
N ASN A 231 -7.64 20.67 -23.15
CA ASN A 231 -7.47 21.94 -22.47
C ASN A 231 -7.88 21.90 -21.00
N SER A 232 -8.36 20.78 -20.45
CA SER A 232 -8.78 20.70 -19.04
C SER A 232 -7.59 20.89 -18.09
N TYR A 233 -6.44 20.35 -18.44
CA TYR A 233 -5.24 20.35 -17.58
C TYR A 233 -4.31 21.53 -17.82
N LEU A 234 -4.83 22.69 -18.15
CA LEU A 234 -4.02 23.91 -18.31
C LEU A 234 -3.79 24.57 -16.93
N PRO A 235 -2.60 25.16 -16.69
CA PRO A 235 -2.32 25.89 -15.45
C PRO A 235 -3.36 26.97 -15.14
N SER A 236 -3.84 27.68 -16.15
CA SER A 236 -4.90 28.72 -16.02
C SER A 236 -6.25 28.17 -15.54
N ARG A 237 -6.42 26.85 -15.49
CA ARG A 237 -7.62 26.18 -15.00
C ARG A 237 -7.44 25.49 -13.66
N THR A 238 -6.24 25.54 -13.11
CA THR A 238 -5.93 24.96 -11.80
C THR A 238 -6.75 25.66 -10.72
N VAL A 239 -7.47 24.87 -9.94
CA VAL A 239 -8.24 25.30 -8.77
C VAL A 239 -7.37 25.22 -7.52
N THR A 240 -6.88 24.02 -7.22
CA THR A 240 -5.94 23.75 -6.13
C THR A 240 -4.96 22.65 -6.52
N THR A 241 -3.82 22.61 -5.83
CA THR A 241 -2.90 21.47 -5.84
C THR A 241 -2.63 21.05 -4.41
N GLN A 242 -2.95 19.80 -4.10
CA GLN A 242 -2.62 19.15 -2.84
C GLN A 242 -1.39 18.29 -3.02
N ARG A 243 -0.48 18.34 -2.07
CA ARG A 243 0.75 17.51 -2.01
C ARG A 243 0.81 16.81 -0.67
N GLN A 244 1.25 15.55 -0.72
CA GLN A 244 1.60 14.77 0.46
C GLN A 244 3.05 14.31 0.32
N PHE A 245 3.76 14.33 1.42
CA PHE A 245 5.17 13.94 1.43
C PHE A 245 5.53 13.26 2.74
N VAL A 246 6.33 12.22 2.64
CA VAL A 246 7.00 11.51 3.72
C VAL A 246 8.50 11.50 3.41
N ASP A 247 9.31 11.78 4.40
CA ASP A 247 10.76 11.57 4.44
C ASP A 247 11.07 11.31 5.92
N ASP A 248 10.78 10.10 6.36
CA ASP A 248 10.83 9.73 7.78
C ASP A 248 11.24 8.27 7.96
N SER A 249 11.61 7.92 9.18
CA SER A 249 12.10 6.58 9.49
C SER A 249 11.71 6.15 10.90
N ASP A 250 11.51 4.84 11.06
CA ASP A 250 11.14 4.24 12.34
C ASP A 250 11.87 2.93 12.62
N TRP A 251 11.95 2.59 13.92
CA TRP A 251 12.53 1.36 14.41
C TRP A 251 11.46 0.41 14.88
N THR A 252 11.41 -0.78 14.29
CA THR A 252 10.42 -1.81 14.60
C THR A 252 11.06 -3.12 15.03
N LEU A 253 10.24 -4.02 15.54
CA LEU A 253 10.65 -5.33 16.02
C LEU A 253 10.02 -6.45 15.19
N THR A 254 10.80 -7.52 15.01
CA THR A 254 10.32 -8.80 14.48
C THR A 254 10.60 -9.89 15.49
N VAL A 255 9.60 -10.73 15.79
CA VAL A 255 9.75 -11.87 16.69
C VAL A 255 9.31 -13.13 15.94
N GLY A 256 10.09 -14.20 16.03
CA GLY A 256 9.77 -15.44 15.37
C GLY A 256 10.06 -16.67 16.21
N PHE A 257 9.40 -17.77 15.90
CA PHE A 257 9.74 -19.09 16.43
C PHE A 257 9.61 -20.17 15.37
N LEU A 258 10.35 -21.26 15.58
CA LEU A 258 10.22 -22.52 14.84
C LEU A 258 10.14 -23.68 15.82
N TRP A 259 9.18 -24.56 15.61
CA TRP A 259 8.97 -25.76 16.39
C TRP A 259 9.01 -27.02 15.51
N ARG A 260 10.00 -27.85 15.69
CA ARG A 260 10.12 -29.17 15.05
C ARG A 260 9.21 -30.17 15.78
N LEU A 261 7.96 -30.31 15.33
CA LEU A 261 6.96 -31.22 15.89
C LEU A 261 7.41 -32.67 15.72
N SER A 262 8.05 -32.98 14.59
CA SER A 262 8.70 -34.26 14.29
C SER A 262 9.89 -34.03 13.36
N GLU A 263 10.57 -35.11 12.93
CA GLU A 263 11.62 -35.02 11.92
C GLU A 263 11.15 -34.51 10.56
N ARG A 264 9.83 -34.51 10.31
CA ARG A 264 9.21 -34.19 9.03
C ARG A 264 8.21 -33.05 9.08
N LEU A 265 7.80 -32.66 10.26
CA LEU A 265 6.76 -31.67 10.45
C LEU A 265 7.28 -30.51 11.29
N ARG A 266 7.22 -29.30 10.71
CA ARG A 266 7.63 -28.06 11.34
C ARG A 266 6.45 -27.11 11.44
N PHE A 267 6.38 -26.35 12.51
CA PHE A 267 5.44 -25.27 12.73
C PHE A 267 6.23 -23.99 13.02
N GLY A 268 5.87 -22.90 12.38
CA GLY A 268 6.54 -21.61 12.55
C GLY A 268 5.54 -20.51 12.79
N GLY A 269 6.00 -19.45 13.46
CA GLY A 269 5.25 -18.22 13.59
C GLY A 269 6.17 -17.02 13.60
N VAL A 270 5.66 -15.91 13.08
CA VAL A 270 6.34 -14.62 13.05
C VAL A 270 5.36 -13.50 13.36
N TYR A 271 5.82 -12.51 14.08
CA TYR A 271 5.20 -11.19 14.24
C TYR A 271 6.16 -10.15 13.73
N ARG A 272 5.69 -9.26 12.86
CA ARG A 272 6.42 -8.09 12.37
C ARG A 272 5.62 -6.85 12.73
N GLN A 273 6.23 -5.98 13.50
CA GLN A 273 5.65 -4.68 13.86
C GLN A 273 5.67 -3.76 12.65
N GLY A 274 4.56 -3.08 12.38
CA GLY A 274 4.47 -2.01 11.40
C GLY A 274 5.27 -0.78 11.81
N ALA A 275 5.71 0.00 10.85
CA ALA A 275 6.42 1.24 11.09
C ALA A 275 5.45 2.42 11.21
N GLU A 276 5.69 3.34 12.16
CA GLU A 276 5.03 4.64 12.23
C GLU A 276 5.89 5.70 11.54
N VAL A 277 5.37 6.35 10.50
CA VAL A 277 6.04 7.46 9.82
C VAL A 277 5.15 8.70 9.80
N LYS A 278 5.76 9.88 9.65
CA LYS A 278 5.05 11.16 9.69
C LYS A 278 4.89 11.75 8.32
N VAL A 279 3.64 12.00 7.95
CA VAL A 279 3.26 12.64 6.69
C VAL A 279 3.13 14.15 6.86
N GLY A 280 3.56 14.88 5.83
CA GLY A 280 3.22 16.28 5.63
C GLY A 280 2.22 16.42 4.49
N THR A 281 1.27 17.34 4.63
CA THR A 281 0.35 17.70 3.56
C THR A 281 0.33 19.21 3.36
N GLU A 282 0.23 19.64 2.11
CA GLU A 282 0.16 21.03 1.71
C GLU A 282 -0.85 21.21 0.58
N GLU A 283 -1.76 22.17 0.72
CA GLU A 283 -2.66 22.59 -0.36
C GLU A 283 -2.33 24.02 -0.78
N THR A 284 -2.25 24.26 -2.08
CA THR A 284 -1.95 25.56 -2.68
C THR A 284 -3.05 26.01 -3.64
N ALA A 285 -3.30 27.31 -3.68
CA ALA A 285 -4.24 27.93 -4.60
C ALA A 285 -3.75 27.82 -6.06
N GLY A 286 -4.69 27.52 -6.97
CA GLY A 286 -4.47 27.57 -8.41
C GLY A 286 -4.62 28.96 -9.00
N GLU A 287 -4.60 29.05 -10.34
CA GLU A 287 -4.70 30.29 -11.09
C GLU A 287 -6.15 30.73 -11.36
N LEU A 288 -7.11 29.80 -11.35
CA LEU A 288 -8.48 30.05 -11.81
C LEU A 288 -9.33 30.76 -10.78
N ILE A 289 -9.23 30.41 -9.51
CA ILE A 289 -10.13 30.86 -8.46
C ILE A 289 -9.38 31.74 -7.47
N ASP A 290 -9.93 32.93 -7.18
CA ASP A 290 -9.44 33.81 -6.09
C ASP A 290 -9.93 33.23 -4.74
N LEU A 291 -9.04 32.50 -4.07
CA LEU A 291 -9.26 31.98 -2.72
C LEU A 291 -8.71 32.89 -1.62
N GLY A 292 -8.46 34.16 -1.94
CA GLY A 292 -7.90 35.15 -1.02
C GLY A 292 -6.38 35.09 -0.86
N VAL A 293 -5.72 34.21 -1.62
CA VAL A 293 -4.27 34.13 -1.73
C VAL A 293 -3.87 34.06 -3.22
N PRO A 294 -2.67 34.56 -3.58
CA PRO A 294 -2.23 34.50 -4.97
C PRO A 294 -2.01 33.04 -5.43
N PRO A 295 -2.00 32.78 -6.74
CA PRO A 295 -1.63 31.47 -7.29
C PRO A 295 -0.32 30.96 -6.70
N GLY A 296 -0.32 29.66 -6.29
CA GLY A 296 0.79 29.05 -5.55
C GLY A 296 0.86 29.41 -4.06
N GLY A 297 -0.02 30.29 -3.58
CA GLY A 297 -0.10 30.61 -2.15
C GLY A 297 -0.71 29.42 -1.35
N VAL A 298 -0.19 29.21 -0.16
CA VAL A 298 -0.59 28.08 0.70
C VAL A 298 -1.96 28.37 1.32
N LEU A 299 -2.92 27.48 1.09
CA LEU A 299 -4.25 27.47 1.68
C LEU A 299 -4.27 26.70 2.99
N TYR A 300 -3.61 25.56 3.00
CA TYR A 300 -3.52 24.66 4.14
C TYR A 300 -2.16 23.98 4.18
N ARG A 301 -1.64 23.74 5.38
CA ARG A 301 -0.44 22.93 5.60
C ARG A 301 -0.54 22.26 6.96
N ALA A 302 -0.26 20.95 6.99
CA ALA A 302 -0.05 20.20 8.20
C ALA A 302 1.21 19.32 8.05
N THR A 303 1.86 19.04 9.15
CA THR A 303 3.06 18.17 9.19
C THR A 303 3.04 17.33 10.45
N GLY A 304 3.69 16.17 10.39
CA GLY A 304 3.81 15.30 11.55
C GLY A 304 2.54 14.49 11.83
N ILE A 305 1.70 14.27 10.82
CA ILE A 305 0.54 13.39 10.90
C ILE A 305 1.07 11.94 10.89
N PRO A 306 0.84 11.13 11.93
CA PRO A 306 1.32 9.75 11.95
C PRO A 306 0.57 8.90 10.92
N ILE A 307 1.29 8.01 10.25
CA ILE A 307 0.75 6.89 9.47
C ILE A 307 1.39 5.63 10.02
N GLU A 308 0.57 4.69 10.45
CA GLU A 308 0.99 3.36 10.88
C GLU A 308 0.87 2.38 9.72
N PHE A 309 1.99 1.76 9.33
CA PHE A 309 1.99 0.62 8.43
C PHE A 309 1.49 -0.62 9.17
N PRO A 310 0.92 -1.62 8.47
CA PRO A 310 0.30 -2.76 9.11
C PRO A 310 1.25 -3.61 9.94
N ASP A 311 0.78 -4.04 11.11
CA ASP A 311 1.33 -5.19 11.82
C ASP A 311 1.03 -6.48 11.05
N ILE A 312 1.97 -7.45 11.06
CA ILE A 312 1.83 -8.72 10.33
C ILE A 312 2.05 -9.89 11.28
N TYR A 313 1.07 -10.80 11.32
CA TYR A 313 1.14 -12.06 12.04
C TYR A 313 1.14 -13.20 11.04
N GLY A 314 2.20 -14.03 11.02
CA GLY A 314 2.31 -15.18 10.14
C GLY A 314 2.41 -16.48 10.92
N PHE A 315 1.66 -17.51 10.53
CA PHE A 315 1.77 -18.87 11.06
C PHE A 315 1.83 -19.87 9.92
N GLY A 316 2.77 -20.80 9.97
CA GLY A 316 2.97 -21.76 8.90
C GLY A 316 3.19 -23.18 9.44
N ILE A 317 2.87 -24.15 8.60
CA ILE A 317 3.17 -25.56 8.82
C ILE A 317 3.81 -26.16 7.57
N ALA A 318 4.92 -26.86 7.73
CA ALA A 318 5.64 -27.47 6.61
C ALA A 318 5.87 -28.96 6.88
N TYR A 319 5.65 -29.75 5.83
CA TYR A 319 5.89 -31.20 5.83
C TYR A 319 6.92 -31.55 4.78
N GLN A 320 7.89 -32.39 5.14
CA GLN A 320 8.89 -32.97 4.25
C GLN A 320 8.71 -34.47 4.12
N SER A 321 8.74 -35.01 2.89
CA SER A 321 8.64 -36.43 2.62
C SER A 321 9.80 -37.22 3.23
N PRO A 322 9.63 -38.55 3.44
CA PRO A 322 10.68 -39.41 4.05
C PRO A 322 11.98 -39.43 3.27
N ASP A 323 11.93 -39.32 1.96
CA ASP A 323 13.09 -39.30 1.06
C ASP A 323 13.73 -37.89 0.95
N GLY A 324 13.09 -36.86 1.55
CA GLY A 324 13.55 -35.48 1.49
C GLY A 324 13.31 -34.80 0.15
N GLY A 325 12.70 -35.48 -0.82
CA GLY A 325 12.50 -34.92 -2.17
C GLY A 325 11.32 -33.93 -2.27
N LEU A 326 10.23 -34.19 -1.55
CA LEU A 326 9.04 -33.33 -1.58
C LEU A 326 8.89 -32.57 -0.28
N THR A 327 8.68 -31.25 -0.39
CA THR A 327 8.26 -30.38 0.72
C THR A 327 6.94 -29.70 0.35
N VAL A 328 5.99 -29.67 1.29
CA VAL A 328 4.72 -28.93 1.16
C VAL A 328 4.58 -28.02 2.36
N SER A 329 4.18 -26.79 2.13
CA SER A 329 3.97 -25.81 3.20
C SER A 329 2.65 -25.07 3.01
N PHE A 330 2.01 -24.78 4.14
CA PHE A 330 0.85 -23.91 4.24
C PHE A 330 1.16 -22.80 5.22
N GLN A 331 0.72 -21.59 4.92
CA GLN A 331 0.89 -20.41 5.77
C GLN A 331 -0.38 -19.58 5.76
N TRP A 332 -0.71 -18.99 6.90
CA TRP A 332 -1.71 -17.96 7.09
C TRP A 332 -1.04 -16.70 7.63
N ASN A 333 -1.32 -15.58 7.00
CA ASN A 333 -0.93 -14.26 7.48
C ASN A 333 -2.17 -13.45 7.81
N ARG A 334 -2.08 -12.65 8.86
CA ARG A 334 -2.98 -11.54 9.15
C ARG A 334 -2.19 -10.27 8.97
N VAL A 335 -2.68 -9.37 8.11
CA VAL A 335 -2.11 -8.04 7.86
C VAL A 335 -3.13 -7.00 8.30
N GLU A 336 -2.78 -6.16 9.28
CA GLU A 336 -3.69 -5.19 9.90
C GLU A 336 -3.72 -3.87 9.12
N TYR A 337 -4.24 -3.89 7.89
CA TYR A 337 -4.33 -2.71 7.03
C TYR A 337 -5.23 -1.61 7.59
N SER A 338 -6.16 -1.93 8.51
CA SER A 338 -7.04 -0.97 9.16
C SER A 338 -6.30 0.08 10.01
N ASP A 339 -5.04 -0.16 10.36
CA ASP A 339 -4.19 0.78 11.08
C ASP A 339 -3.89 2.05 10.25
N ILE A 340 -3.81 1.93 8.93
CA ILE A 340 -3.51 3.05 8.03
C ILE A 340 -4.57 4.16 8.12
N PRO A 341 -5.88 3.93 7.84
CA PRO A 341 -6.89 4.98 7.97
C PRO A 341 -7.13 5.39 9.42
N ALA A 342 -6.99 4.46 10.39
CA ALA A 342 -7.17 4.76 11.80
C ALA A 342 -6.13 5.75 12.32
N SER A 343 -4.87 5.60 11.95
CA SER A 343 -3.78 6.52 12.32
C SER A 343 -3.92 7.91 11.70
N LEU A 344 -4.55 8.01 10.52
CA LEU A 344 -4.84 9.25 9.81
C LEU A 344 -6.13 9.94 10.27
N GLU A 345 -6.87 9.34 11.22
CA GLU A 345 -8.19 9.82 11.68
C GLU A 345 -9.19 10.05 10.51
N LEU A 346 -9.18 9.13 9.52
CA LEU A 346 -10.06 9.19 8.35
C LEU A 346 -11.41 8.55 8.68
N ASP A 347 -12.36 9.33 9.19
CA ASP A 347 -13.70 8.85 9.56
C ASP A 347 -14.58 8.45 8.36
N ASP A 348 -14.25 8.94 7.17
CA ASP A 348 -14.99 8.75 5.91
C ASP A 348 -14.43 7.62 5.03
N GLN A 349 -13.38 6.94 5.48
CA GLN A 349 -12.67 5.92 4.72
C GLN A 349 -12.29 4.73 5.61
N THR A 350 -12.17 3.55 5.03
CA THR A 350 -11.72 2.34 5.73
C THR A 350 -10.94 1.42 4.79
N ILE A 351 -10.07 0.61 5.38
CA ILE A 351 -9.45 -0.56 4.76
C ILE A 351 -9.75 -1.75 5.65
N ASP A 352 -10.08 -2.90 5.08
CA ASP A 352 -10.22 -4.13 5.88
C ASP A 352 -8.86 -4.79 6.06
N ASP A 353 -8.69 -5.45 7.20
CA ASP A 353 -7.53 -6.31 7.41
C ASP A 353 -7.58 -7.54 6.50
N ALA A 354 -6.43 -7.99 6.03
CA ALA A 354 -6.33 -9.13 5.14
C ALA A 354 -5.91 -10.42 5.88
N ASP A 355 -6.65 -11.49 5.62
CA ASP A 355 -6.29 -12.87 6.02
C ASP A 355 -5.77 -13.60 4.78
N GLU A 356 -4.46 -13.56 4.54
CA GLU A 356 -3.81 -14.18 3.39
C GLU A 356 -3.60 -15.68 3.64
N LEU A 357 -3.83 -16.49 2.60
CA LEU A 357 -3.64 -17.94 2.64
C LEU A 357 -2.65 -18.37 1.58
N HIS A 358 -1.55 -18.98 1.98
CA HIS A 358 -0.47 -19.40 1.10
C HIS A 358 -0.32 -20.91 1.10
N LEU A 359 -0.09 -21.50 -0.07
CA LEU A 359 0.18 -22.92 -0.25
C LEU A 359 1.32 -23.09 -1.25
N GLY A 360 2.33 -23.86 -0.88
CA GLY A 360 3.46 -24.16 -1.74
C GLY A 360 3.94 -25.60 -1.69
N ALA A 361 4.56 -26.02 -2.78
CA ALA A 361 5.21 -27.31 -2.91
C ALA A 361 6.55 -27.17 -3.63
N GLU A 362 7.57 -27.86 -3.14
CA GLU A 362 8.90 -27.98 -3.73
C GLU A 362 9.24 -29.46 -3.95
N TYR A 363 9.73 -29.78 -5.15
CA TYR A 363 10.31 -31.07 -5.42
C TYR A 363 11.78 -30.95 -5.82
N ILE A 364 12.66 -31.59 -5.04
CA ILE A 364 14.12 -31.59 -5.22
C ILE A 364 14.56 -32.90 -5.86
N PHE A 365 15.23 -32.81 -7.01
CA PHE A 365 15.85 -33.95 -7.69
C PHE A 365 17.20 -34.25 -7.05
N LEU A 366 17.22 -35.04 -5.95
CA LEU A 366 18.38 -35.29 -5.12
C LEU A 366 19.52 -36.03 -5.85
N SER A 367 19.21 -36.72 -6.98
CA SER A 367 20.20 -37.43 -7.77
C SER A 367 20.86 -36.56 -8.86
N SER A 368 20.39 -35.33 -9.09
CA SER A 368 20.98 -34.46 -10.11
C SER A 368 22.24 -33.76 -9.59
N THR A 369 23.12 -33.37 -10.51
CA THR A 369 24.32 -32.55 -10.22
C THR A 369 24.50 -31.53 -11.35
N PRO A 370 24.21 -30.24 -11.10
CA PRO A 370 23.75 -29.61 -9.84
C PRO A 370 22.39 -30.16 -9.39
N ILE A 371 22.07 -29.99 -8.12
CA ILE A 371 20.75 -30.31 -7.58
C ILE A 371 19.75 -29.37 -8.25
N ILE A 372 18.62 -29.90 -8.71
CA ILE A 372 17.53 -29.16 -9.34
C ILE A 372 16.33 -29.16 -8.39
N ALA A 373 15.69 -28.03 -8.19
CA ALA A 373 14.43 -27.91 -7.47
C ALA A 373 13.38 -27.24 -8.37
N VAL A 374 12.15 -27.76 -8.31
CA VAL A 374 10.98 -27.19 -8.99
C VAL A 374 9.95 -26.85 -7.94
N ARG A 375 9.34 -25.66 -8.05
CA ARG A 375 8.38 -25.14 -7.08
C ARG A 375 7.11 -24.67 -7.76
N LEU A 376 6.01 -24.86 -7.08
CA LEU A 376 4.70 -24.32 -7.44
C LEU A 376 4.05 -23.79 -6.18
N GLY A 377 3.37 -22.67 -6.30
CA GLY A 377 2.65 -22.04 -5.21
C GLY A 377 1.39 -21.32 -5.68
N THR A 378 0.54 -21.07 -4.73
CA THR A 378 -0.64 -20.20 -4.92
C THR A 378 -0.95 -19.53 -3.59
N TRP A 379 -1.47 -18.32 -3.64
CA TRP A 379 -1.92 -17.62 -2.45
C TRP A 379 -3.09 -16.70 -2.77
N LEU A 380 -3.90 -16.44 -1.73
CA LEU A 380 -5.04 -15.54 -1.78
C LEU A 380 -4.62 -14.23 -1.10
N GLU A 381 -4.77 -13.13 -1.81
CA GLU A 381 -4.67 -11.76 -1.32
C GLU A 381 -6.07 -11.15 -1.25
N PRO A 382 -6.67 -11.02 -0.06
CA PRO A 382 -7.96 -10.35 0.09
C PRO A 382 -7.89 -8.87 -0.29
N ASP A 383 -9.01 -8.32 -0.75
CA ASP A 383 -9.11 -6.90 -1.06
C ASP A 383 -8.77 -6.04 0.17
N HIS A 384 -7.78 -5.19 0.01
CA HIS A 384 -7.34 -4.21 1.00
C HIS A 384 -7.27 -2.79 0.41
N GLN A 385 -8.12 -2.50 -0.57
CA GLN A 385 -8.26 -1.14 -1.09
C GLN A 385 -9.04 -0.26 -0.11
N MET A 386 -8.65 1.01 -0.09
CA MET A 386 -9.36 2.03 0.68
C MET A 386 -10.77 2.23 0.12
N ARG A 387 -11.79 2.20 0.98
CA ARG A 387 -13.21 2.32 0.64
C ARG A 387 -13.87 3.47 1.38
N ALA A 388 -14.86 4.10 0.74
CA ALA A 388 -15.69 5.11 1.37
C ALA A 388 -16.62 4.49 2.42
N THR A 389 -16.69 5.09 3.62
CA THR A 389 -17.68 4.76 4.66
C THR A 389 -18.88 5.69 4.63
N VAL A 390 -18.76 6.82 3.95
CA VAL A 390 -19.81 7.84 3.84
C VAL A 390 -20.61 7.68 2.55
N ASP A 391 -21.86 8.16 2.60
CA ASP A 391 -22.76 8.14 1.44
C ASP A 391 -22.56 9.39 0.56
N ASP A 392 -21.28 9.69 0.23
CA ASP A 392 -20.92 10.74 -0.70
C ASP A 392 -20.59 10.15 -2.08
N PRO A 393 -21.33 10.54 -3.15
CA PRO A 393 -21.16 9.96 -4.48
C PRO A 393 -19.76 10.15 -5.06
N TYR A 394 -19.09 11.25 -4.74
CA TYR A 394 -17.75 11.54 -5.22
C TYR A 394 -16.71 10.64 -4.56
N THR A 395 -16.72 10.57 -3.23
CA THR A 395 -15.81 9.72 -2.46
C THR A 395 -15.96 8.24 -2.87
N ARG A 396 -17.22 7.77 -3.02
CA ARG A 396 -17.51 6.41 -3.50
C ARG A 396 -17.07 6.17 -4.94
N ALA A 397 -17.10 7.18 -5.80
CA ALA A 397 -16.63 7.06 -7.18
C ALA A 397 -15.11 6.92 -7.28
N LEU A 398 -14.37 7.56 -6.41
CA LEU A 398 -12.91 7.49 -6.36
C LEU A 398 -12.40 6.27 -5.59
N LEU A 399 -13.10 5.89 -4.51
CA LEU A 399 -12.76 4.77 -3.63
C LEU A 399 -13.66 3.57 -3.92
N GLN A 400 -13.42 2.94 -5.04
CA GLN A 400 -14.14 1.71 -5.40
C GLN A 400 -13.57 0.52 -4.60
N PRO A 401 -14.43 -0.39 -4.09
CA PRO A 401 -13.95 -1.65 -3.54
C PRO A 401 -13.22 -2.43 -4.62
N GLY A 402 -12.15 -3.11 -4.23
CA GLY A 402 -11.43 -4.04 -5.07
C GLY A 402 -12.05 -5.44 -5.07
N ASP A 403 -11.36 -6.37 -5.70
CA ASP A 403 -11.65 -7.80 -5.66
C ASP A 403 -10.48 -8.54 -5.00
N ASP A 404 -10.78 -9.67 -4.34
CA ASP A 404 -9.75 -10.59 -3.86
C ASP A 404 -8.95 -11.13 -5.05
N GLU A 405 -7.62 -11.26 -4.88
CA GLU A 405 -6.74 -11.76 -5.92
C GLU A 405 -6.20 -13.15 -5.58
N ILE A 406 -6.09 -14.00 -6.62
CA ILE A 406 -5.43 -15.29 -6.50
C ILE A 406 -4.12 -15.24 -7.27
N HIS A 407 -3.03 -15.40 -6.55
CA HIS A 407 -1.70 -15.47 -7.12
C HIS A 407 -1.32 -16.91 -7.47
N TYR A 408 -0.61 -17.05 -8.58
CA TYR A 408 -0.04 -18.31 -9.03
C TYR A 408 1.46 -18.13 -9.22
N SER A 409 2.24 -18.91 -8.49
CA SER A 409 3.69 -18.84 -8.56
C SER A 409 4.33 -20.13 -9.04
N ALA A 410 5.47 -19.96 -9.72
CA ALA A 410 6.33 -21.04 -10.14
C ALA A 410 7.79 -20.68 -9.91
N GLY A 411 8.63 -21.68 -9.59
CA GLY A 411 10.05 -21.46 -9.34
C GLY A 411 10.93 -22.59 -9.80
N LEU A 412 12.18 -22.25 -10.13
CA LEU A 412 13.24 -23.18 -10.50
C LEU A 412 14.50 -22.87 -9.69
N GLY A 413 15.09 -23.86 -9.06
CA GLY A 413 16.31 -23.74 -8.29
C GLY A 413 17.42 -24.62 -8.81
N LEU A 414 18.65 -24.12 -8.77
CA LEU A 414 19.88 -24.87 -9.06
C LEU A 414 20.83 -24.70 -7.89
N ALA A 415 21.24 -25.80 -7.25
CA ALA A 415 22.12 -25.75 -6.10
C ALA A 415 23.33 -26.63 -6.26
N THR A 416 24.47 -26.16 -5.79
CA THR A 416 25.73 -26.83 -5.60
C THR A 416 26.12 -26.82 -4.12
N GLN A 417 27.29 -27.31 -3.76
CA GLN A 417 27.77 -27.23 -2.36
C GLN A 417 27.97 -25.80 -1.83
N ARG A 418 28.20 -24.82 -2.72
CA ARG A 418 28.51 -23.42 -2.33
C ARG A 418 27.56 -22.39 -2.92
N PHE A 419 26.89 -22.68 -4.01
CA PHE A 419 26.05 -21.73 -4.72
C PHE A 419 24.66 -22.32 -4.91
N GLN A 420 23.68 -21.49 -4.67
CA GLN A 420 22.29 -21.72 -5.06
C GLN A 420 21.83 -20.52 -5.88
N VAL A 421 21.11 -20.79 -6.96
CA VAL A 421 20.47 -19.75 -7.80
C VAL A 421 19.04 -20.17 -8.01
N ASP A 422 18.12 -19.28 -7.74
CA ASP A 422 16.69 -19.49 -7.87
C ASP A 422 16.08 -18.42 -8.76
N LEU A 423 15.14 -18.86 -9.59
CA LEU A 423 14.27 -18.02 -10.42
C LEU A 423 12.83 -18.29 -10.01
N ALA A 424 12.01 -17.25 -9.89
CA ALA A 424 10.58 -17.39 -9.66
C ALA A 424 9.79 -16.34 -10.41
N MET A 425 8.52 -16.64 -10.63
CA MET A 425 7.49 -15.81 -11.19
C MET A 425 6.26 -15.93 -10.33
N ASP A 426 5.56 -14.82 -10.11
CA ASP A 426 4.27 -14.75 -9.44
C ASP A 426 3.34 -13.90 -10.30
N PHE A 427 2.16 -14.42 -10.60
CA PHE A 427 1.19 -13.81 -11.50
C PHE A 427 -0.12 -13.57 -10.77
N ALA A 428 -0.62 -12.33 -10.88
CA ALA A 428 -1.91 -11.88 -10.37
C ALA A 428 -2.52 -10.84 -11.32
N ASP A 429 -3.72 -10.37 -11.02
CA ASP A 429 -4.41 -9.43 -11.90
C ASP A 429 -3.79 -8.01 -11.84
N ARG A 430 -3.20 -7.62 -10.68
CA ARG A 430 -2.66 -6.27 -10.45
C ARG A 430 -1.16 -6.19 -10.43
N VAL A 431 -0.47 -7.27 -10.01
CA VAL A 431 0.99 -7.25 -9.87
C VAL A 431 1.60 -8.56 -10.36
N ASP A 432 2.28 -8.53 -11.50
CA ASP A 432 3.18 -9.62 -11.90
C ASP A 432 4.57 -9.40 -11.33
N THR A 433 5.17 -10.43 -10.75
CA THR A 433 6.50 -10.33 -10.13
C THR A 433 7.45 -11.38 -10.68
N PHE A 434 8.69 -10.94 -11.01
CA PHE A 434 9.81 -11.79 -11.41
C PHE A 434 10.93 -11.64 -10.40
N SER A 435 11.47 -12.74 -9.91
CA SER A 435 12.56 -12.75 -8.94
C SER A 435 13.70 -13.65 -9.40
N LEU A 436 14.92 -13.16 -9.26
CA LEU A 436 16.17 -13.89 -9.41
C LEU A 436 17.00 -13.73 -8.15
N SER A 437 17.28 -14.81 -7.45
CA SER A 437 18.12 -14.78 -6.25
C SER A 437 19.33 -15.70 -6.36
N ALA A 438 20.38 -15.35 -5.64
CA ALA A 438 21.59 -16.16 -5.51
C ALA A 438 22.04 -16.19 -4.05
N ILE A 439 22.44 -17.38 -3.59
CA ILE A 439 23.01 -17.62 -2.25
C ILE A 439 24.41 -18.18 -2.41
N TYR A 440 25.35 -17.64 -1.66
CA TYR A 440 26.71 -18.16 -1.55
C TYR A 440 27.04 -18.59 -0.13
N ASN A 441 27.41 -19.85 0.01
CA ASN A 441 27.86 -20.50 1.25
C ASN A 441 29.39 -20.52 1.33
N PHE A 442 29.97 -20.02 2.44
CA PHE A 442 31.43 -19.90 2.60
C PHE A 442 31.97 -20.43 3.93
#